data_4f258836d614b65eb73116b64b93315e
#
_entry.id   4f258836d614b65eb73116b64b93315e
#
_cell.length_a   1.000
_cell.length_b   1.000
_cell.length_c   1.000
_cell.angle_alpha   90.00
_cell.angle_beta   90.00
_cell.angle_gamma   90.00
#
_symmetry.space_group_name_H-M   'P 1'
#
loop_
_entity.id
_entity.type
_entity.pdbx_description
1 polymer ?
#
loop_
_entity_poly.entity_id
_entity_poly.type
_entity_poly.pdbx_seq_one_letter_code
_entity_poly.pdbx_strand_id
1 'polypeptide(L)'
;MRRPDKSHFFILLLALSLLSACKRNFQYSVLEVKPLANDLNQQAIDRLTTIPQNDTFSFLIISDTQIAYDELEAFVKHANQIPQDSVAFVLHGGDFTDYGANFEYNLYYDDIKKLKFPVIGTIGNHDMLGNGRGIFNRYFGPEDFSFNYGNTTFIVFNSNSREVAFDGNIPDLDWLKTETQRAAKKKNIIYLSHIAPISLDFDQTKAEPMARLLSTTANSRLSIHGHSHSFDYSEFFDDGFPYLVAPTLLKRSYVKVNVADTTLTVEELFY
;
A
#
# COMPACT_ATOMS: atom_id res chain seq x y z
N MET A 1 44.08 -39.69 -38.60
CA MET A 1 43.10 -38.86 -37.93
C MET A 1 42.59 -39.60 -36.70
N ARG A 2 42.92 -39.11 -35.47
CA ARG A 2 42.42 -39.71 -34.25
C ARG A 2 40.94 -39.23 -34.08
N ARG A 3 40.02 -40.19 -33.90
CA ARG A 3 38.58 -39.82 -33.54
C ARG A 3 38.58 -39.11 -32.22
N PRO A 4 37.83 -38.01 -32.10
CA PRO A 4 37.72 -37.34 -30.83
C PRO A 4 37.09 -38.30 -29.80
N ASP A 5 37.68 -38.31 -28.63
CA ASP A 5 37.28 -39.19 -27.53
C ASP A 5 35.89 -38.76 -27.05
N LYS A 6 34.94 -39.70 -27.06
CA LYS A 6 33.55 -39.47 -26.66
C LYS A 6 33.44 -38.94 -25.22
N SER A 7 34.46 -39.20 -24.39
CA SER A 7 34.51 -38.70 -23.00
C SER A 7 34.61 -37.18 -22.93
N HIS A 8 35.41 -36.56 -23.82
CA HIS A 8 35.54 -35.09 -23.87
C HIS A 8 34.25 -34.39 -24.31
N PHE A 9 33.48 -35.04 -25.19
CA PHE A 9 32.19 -34.53 -25.64
C PHE A 9 31.15 -34.55 -24.49
N PHE A 10 31.10 -35.60 -23.68
CA PHE A 10 30.24 -35.71 -22.52
C PHE A 10 30.62 -34.72 -21.41
N ILE A 11 31.92 -34.51 -21.17
CA ILE A 11 32.40 -33.52 -20.19
C ILE A 11 32.02 -32.09 -20.63
N LEU A 12 32.14 -31.79 -21.92
CA LEU A 12 31.75 -30.49 -22.47
C LEU A 12 30.22 -30.24 -22.34
N LEU A 13 29.40 -31.26 -22.63
CA LEU A 13 27.94 -31.20 -22.46
C LEU A 13 27.57 -31.03 -21.00
N LEU A 14 28.23 -31.71 -20.07
CA LEU A 14 27.97 -31.54 -18.62
C LEU A 14 28.40 -30.16 -18.14
N ALA A 15 29.54 -29.64 -18.60
CA ALA A 15 29.96 -28.27 -18.28
C ALA A 15 29.01 -27.20 -18.84
N LEU A 16 28.50 -27.39 -20.07
CA LEU A 16 27.49 -26.51 -20.65
C LEU A 16 26.13 -26.54 -19.90
N SER A 17 25.72 -27.72 -19.41
CA SER A 17 24.51 -27.86 -18.61
C SER A 17 24.65 -27.22 -17.22
N LEU A 18 25.85 -27.25 -16.63
CA LEU A 18 26.13 -26.56 -15.36
C LEU A 18 26.14 -25.03 -15.52
N LEU A 19 26.56 -24.51 -16.68
CA LEU A 19 26.53 -23.07 -16.97
C LEU A 19 25.11 -22.54 -17.20
N SER A 20 24.18 -23.38 -17.64
CA SER A 20 22.76 -22.99 -17.82
C SER A 20 21.96 -23.07 -16.55
N ALA A 21 22.42 -23.77 -15.49
CA ALA A 21 21.76 -23.87 -14.20
C ALA A 21 21.84 -22.56 -13.36
N CYS A 22 22.82 -21.69 -13.69
CA CYS A 22 23.05 -20.46 -12.88
C CYS A 22 22.09 -19.31 -13.11
N LYS A 23 21.07 -19.43 -13.98
CA LYS A 23 20.16 -18.30 -14.29
C LYS A 23 19.09 -18.00 -13.22
N ARG A 24 18.92 -18.83 -12.19
CA ARG A 24 17.89 -18.69 -11.17
C ARG A 24 18.38 -18.47 -9.73
N ASN A 25 19.70 -18.47 -9.51
CA ASN A 25 20.24 -18.49 -8.14
C ASN A 25 20.14 -17.15 -7.39
N PHE A 26 19.73 -16.06 -8.02
CA PHE A 26 19.68 -14.73 -7.41
C PHE A 26 18.28 -14.11 -7.32
N GLN A 27 17.22 -14.81 -7.75
CA GLN A 27 15.87 -14.22 -7.78
C GLN A 27 15.34 -13.82 -6.40
N TYR A 28 15.91 -14.36 -5.31
CA TYR A 28 15.62 -14.01 -3.92
C TYR A 28 16.76 -13.23 -3.27
N SER A 29 17.70 -12.71 -4.04
CA SER A 29 18.73 -11.83 -3.52
C SER A 29 18.15 -10.46 -3.20
N VAL A 30 18.43 -9.95 -2.01
CA VAL A 30 18.04 -8.57 -1.62
C VAL A 30 18.72 -7.50 -2.48
N LEU A 31 19.79 -7.88 -3.22
CA LEU A 31 20.51 -6.98 -4.12
C LEU A 31 19.96 -6.98 -5.55
N GLU A 32 19.08 -7.93 -5.90
CA GLU A 32 18.50 -7.97 -7.23
C GLU A 32 17.28 -7.05 -7.31
N VAL A 33 17.30 -6.08 -8.22
CA VAL A 33 16.20 -5.15 -8.46
C VAL A 33 15.64 -5.39 -9.86
N LYS A 34 14.60 -6.22 -9.94
CA LYS A 34 13.86 -6.54 -11.17
C LYS A 34 12.37 -6.53 -10.90
N PRO A 35 11.76 -5.35 -10.85
CA PRO A 35 10.32 -5.21 -10.64
C PRO A 35 9.51 -5.90 -11.73
N LEU A 36 8.42 -6.58 -11.34
CA LEU A 36 7.45 -7.17 -12.27
C LEU A 36 6.39 -6.17 -12.73
N ALA A 37 6.27 -5.03 -12.05
CA ALA A 37 5.33 -3.96 -12.36
C ALA A 37 5.95 -2.58 -12.06
N ASN A 38 5.29 -1.53 -12.50
CA ASN A 38 5.64 -0.14 -12.24
C ASN A 38 4.39 0.72 -12.14
N ASP A 39 4.46 1.83 -11.42
CA ASP A 39 3.43 2.86 -11.31
C ASP A 39 2.02 2.30 -10.98
N LEU A 40 1.94 1.29 -10.10
CA LEU A 40 0.71 0.57 -9.79
C LEU A 40 -0.39 1.49 -9.26
N ASN A 41 -0.05 2.49 -8.44
CA ASN A 41 -1.02 3.47 -7.96
C ASN A 41 -1.62 4.25 -9.11
N GLN A 42 -0.82 4.76 -10.05
CA GLN A 42 -1.32 5.49 -11.20
C GLN A 42 -2.16 4.60 -12.12
N GLN A 43 -1.73 3.36 -12.38
CA GLN A 43 -2.52 2.41 -13.17
C GLN A 43 -3.87 2.11 -12.52
N ALA A 44 -3.92 1.98 -11.19
CA ALA A 44 -5.17 1.77 -10.46
C ALA A 44 -6.08 3.01 -10.56
N ILE A 45 -5.53 4.22 -10.38
CA ILE A 45 -6.25 5.49 -10.51
C ILE A 45 -6.81 5.64 -11.94
N ASP A 46 -6.00 5.39 -12.97
CA ASP A 46 -6.44 5.46 -14.37
C ASP A 46 -7.60 4.48 -14.63
N ARG A 47 -7.52 3.26 -14.07
CA ARG A 47 -8.61 2.29 -14.15
C ARG A 47 -9.88 2.80 -13.48
N LEU A 48 -9.79 3.51 -12.33
CA LEU A 48 -10.95 4.12 -11.70
C LEU A 48 -11.64 5.16 -12.58
N THR A 49 -10.89 5.88 -13.43
CA THR A 49 -11.50 6.87 -14.35
C THR A 49 -12.31 6.23 -15.48
N THR A 50 -12.11 4.94 -15.74
CA THR A 50 -12.82 4.20 -16.81
C THR A 50 -14.15 3.57 -16.38
N ILE A 51 -14.44 3.57 -15.07
CA ILE A 51 -15.68 3.05 -14.51
C ILE A 51 -16.63 4.19 -14.09
N PRO A 52 -17.95 3.96 -14.08
CA PRO A 52 -18.89 4.96 -13.60
C PRO A 52 -18.59 5.35 -12.16
N GLN A 53 -18.43 6.66 -11.93
CA GLN A 53 -18.16 7.21 -10.60
C GLN A 53 -19.47 7.48 -9.88
N ASN A 54 -19.56 7.06 -8.63
CA ASN A 54 -20.71 7.29 -7.77
C ASN A 54 -20.29 8.09 -6.52
N ASP A 55 -21.18 8.96 -6.05
CA ASP A 55 -20.99 9.70 -4.79
C ASP A 55 -21.29 8.84 -3.56
N THR A 56 -22.05 7.76 -3.76
CA THR A 56 -22.26 6.70 -2.76
C THR A 56 -21.53 5.45 -3.24
N PHE A 57 -20.55 5.01 -2.47
CA PHE A 57 -19.69 3.88 -2.82
C PHE A 57 -19.09 3.23 -1.59
N SER A 58 -18.52 2.05 -1.78
CA SER A 58 -17.74 1.37 -0.73
C SER A 58 -16.33 1.10 -1.25
N PHE A 59 -15.39 1.07 -0.35
CA PHE A 59 -14.03 0.60 -0.60
C PHE A 59 -13.56 -0.32 0.52
N LEU A 60 -12.59 -1.17 0.23
CA LEU A 60 -11.97 -2.05 1.22
C LEU A 60 -10.61 -1.49 1.63
N ILE A 61 -10.17 -1.87 2.82
CA ILE A 61 -8.84 -1.56 3.33
C ILE A 61 -8.19 -2.85 3.81
N ILE A 62 -6.99 -3.11 3.34
CA ILE A 62 -6.06 -4.11 3.84
C ILE A 62 -4.77 -3.41 4.24
N SER A 63 -3.98 -4.00 5.12
CA SER A 63 -2.70 -3.44 5.56
C SER A 63 -1.76 -4.53 6.05
N ASP A 64 -0.48 -4.19 6.11
CA ASP A 64 0.52 -5.02 6.76
C ASP A 64 0.50 -6.46 6.24
N THR A 65 0.74 -6.57 4.92
CA THR A 65 0.74 -7.86 4.19
C THR A 65 2.11 -8.54 4.18
N GLN A 66 3.15 -7.91 4.76
CA GLN A 66 4.44 -8.54 4.95
C GLN A 66 4.28 -9.89 5.66
N ILE A 67 4.99 -10.92 5.16
CA ILE A 67 4.92 -12.33 5.61
C ILE A 67 3.54 -13.00 5.54
N ALA A 68 2.47 -12.30 5.18
CA ALA A 68 1.09 -12.80 5.12
C ALA A 68 0.70 -13.31 3.72
N TYR A 69 1.58 -14.04 3.04
CA TYR A 69 1.37 -14.46 1.63
C TYR A 69 0.16 -15.37 1.46
N ASP A 70 -0.03 -16.36 2.35
CA ASP A 70 -1.18 -17.27 2.30
C ASP A 70 -2.50 -16.53 2.59
N GLU A 71 -2.46 -15.59 3.51
CA GLU A 71 -3.61 -14.74 3.86
C GLU A 71 -3.94 -13.78 2.72
N LEU A 72 -2.94 -13.24 2.02
CA LEU A 72 -3.15 -12.39 0.85
C LEU A 72 -3.81 -13.19 -0.30
N GLU A 73 -3.32 -14.40 -0.58
CA GLU A 73 -3.95 -15.28 -1.57
C GLU A 73 -5.39 -15.61 -1.19
N ALA A 74 -5.65 -15.90 0.10
CA ALA A 74 -6.98 -16.18 0.60
C ALA A 74 -7.90 -14.94 0.51
N PHE A 75 -7.40 -13.74 0.87
CA PHE A 75 -8.12 -12.48 0.71
C PHE A 75 -8.50 -12.23 -0.74
N VAL A 76 -7.57 -12.39 -1.67
CA VAL A 76 -7.82 -12.21 -3.11
C VAL A 76 -8.93 -13.15 -3.60
N LYS A 77 -8.90 -14.43 -3.19
CA LYS A 77 -9.94 -15.40 -3.50
C LYS A 77 -11.30 -14.99 -2.93
N HIS A 78 -11.33 -14.55 -1.68
CA HIS A 78 -12.54 -14.07 -1.00
C HIS A 78 -13.08 -12.80 -1.67
N ALA A 79 -12.26 -11.77 -1.82
CA ALA A 79 -12.66 -10.49 -2.39
C ALA A 79 -13.14 -10.61 -3.84
N ASN A 80 -12.62 -11.55 -4.61
CA ASN A 80 -13.10 -11.83 -5.98
C ASN A 80 -14.51 -12.42 -6.03
N GLN A 81 -15.08 -12.87 -4.90
CA GLN A 81 -16.48 -13.32 -4.82
C GLN A 81 -17.46 -12.14 -4.55
N ILE A 82 -16.96 -11.01 -4.02
CA ILE A 82 -17.78 -9.81 -3.78
C ILE A 82 -18.30 -9.31 -5.14
N PRO A 83 -19.59 -8.94 -5.31
CA PRO A 83 -20.08 -8.37 -6.56
C PRO A 83 -19.27 -7.15 -7.01
N GLN A 84 -19.03 -7.02 -8.32
CA GLN A 84 -18.15 -5.99 -8.89
C GLN A 84 -18.62 -4.55 -8.62
N ASP A 85 -19.92 -4.35 -8.50
CA ASP A 85 -20.58 -3.07 -8.26
C ASP A 85 -20.70 -2.71 -6.77
N SER A 86 -20.36 -3.64 -5.88
CA SER A 86 -20.45 -3.44 -4.42
C SER A 86 -19.24 -2.74 -3.81
N VAL A 87 -18.11 -2.71 -4.52
CA VAL A 87 -16.83 -2.15 -4.05
C VAL A 87 -16.14 -1.46 -5.22
N ALA A 88 -15.71 -0.22 -5.01
CA ALA A 88 -15.03 0.55 -6.06
C ALA A 88 -13.55 0.18 -6.19
N PHE A 89 -12.84 0.04 -5.07
CA PHE A 89 -11.40 -0.24 -5.03
C PHE A 89 -10.97 -0.75 -3.64
N VAL A 90 -9.70 -1.07 -3.52
CA VAL A 90 -9.04 -1.45 -2.26
C VAL A 90 -7.95 -0.42 -1.96
N LEU A 91 -7.89 0.06 -0.71
CA LEU A 91 -6.73 0.79 -0.18
C LEU A 91 -5.81 -0.19 0.54
N HIS A 92 -4.50 0.01 0.41
CA HIS A 92 -3.49 -0.72 1.14
C HIS A 92 -2.74 0.22 2.07
N GLY A 93 -2.78 -0.07 3.36
CA GLY A 93 -2.23 0.78 4.43
C GLY A 93 -0.72 0.77 4.59
N GLY A 94 0.05 0.16 3.67
CA GLY A 94 1.51 0.05 3.75
C GLY A 94 1.98 -1.30 4.28
N ASP A 95 3.31 -1.48 4.34
CA ASP A 95 3.98 -2.71 4.70
C ASP A 95 3.62 -3.89 3.79
N PHE A 96 3.99 -3.74 2.50
CA PHE A 96 3.87 -4.78 1.49
C PHE A 96 4.94 -5.86 1.65
N THR A 97 6.07 -5.49 2.22
CA THR A 97 7.29 -6.28 2.33
C THR A 97 7.79 -6.32 3.76
N ASP A 98 8.60 -7.32 4.11
CA ASP A 98 9.22 -7.42 5.44
C ASP A 98 10.56 -6.66 5.53
N TYR A 99 11.32 -6.64 4.42
CA TYR A 99 12.65 -6.00 4.37
C TYR A 99 12.84 -5.04 3.19
N GLY A 100 11.80 -4.66 2.48
CA GLY A 100 11.87 -3.79 1.31
C GLY A 100 12.58 -4.43 0.11
N ALA A 101 12.74 -5.75 0.09
CA ALA A 101 13.45 -6.43 -0.99
C ALA A 101 12.58 -6.59 -2.23
N ASN A 102 13.18 -6.46 -3.43
CA ASN A 102 12.42 -6.54 -4.69
C ASN A 102 11.67 -7.86 -4.86
N PHE A 103 12.22 -8.97 -4.38
CA PHE A 103 11.55 -10.26 -4.51
C PHE A 103 10.25 -10.33 -3.67
N GLU A 104 10.19 -9.62 -2.53
CA GLU A 104 8.98 -9.55 -1.70
C GLU A 104 7.87 -8.76 -2.40
N TYR A 105 8.21 -7.62 -3.03
CA TYR A 105 7.27 -6.91 -3.91
C TYR A 105 6.79 -7.78 -5.08
N ASN A 106 7.68 -8.61 -5.65
CA ASN A 106 7.30 -9.54 -6.71
C ASN A 106 6.30 -10.59 -6.19
N LEU A 107 6.50 -11.13 -4.97
CA LEU A 107 5.58 -12.08 -4.35
C LEU A 107 4.22 -11.43 -4.08
N TYR A 108 4.22 -10.25 -3.47
CA TYR A 108 2.99 -9.47 -3.29
C TYR A 108 2.25 -9.25 -4.61
N TYR A 109 2.96 -8.80 -5.64
CA TYR A 109 2.38 -8.52 -6.96
C TYR A 109 1.81 -9.77 -7.62
N ASP A 110 2.47 -10.91 -7.51
CA ASP A 110 2.00 -12.18 -8.10
C ASP A 110 0.63 -12.62 -7.57
N ASP A 111 0.29 -12.24 -6.36
CA ASP A 111 -1.03 -12.49 -5.79
C ASP A 111 -2.00 -11.33 -6.04
N ILE A 112 -1.62 -10.10 -5.75
CA ILE A 112 -2.54 -8.97 -5.83
C ILE A 112 -3.01 -8.65 -7.25
N LYS A 113 -2.20 -8.94 -8.29
CA LYS A 113 -2.60 -8.77 -9.70
C LYS A 113 -3.81 -9.62 -10.11
N LYS A 114 -4.15 -10.66 -9.33
CA LYS A 114 -5.32 -11.53 -9.53
C LYS A 114 -6.60 -10.90 -8.99
N LEU A 115 -6.48 -9.83 -8.19
CA LEU A 115 -7.63 -9.14 -7.62
C LEU A 115 -8.35 -8.34 -8.71
N LYS A 116 -9.68 -8.49 -8.76
CA LYS A 116 -10.50 -7.78 -9.76
C LYS A 116 -10.69 -6.29 -9.48
N PHE A 117 -10.47 -5.84 -8.23
CA PHE A 117 -10.57 -4.44 -7.84
C PHE A 117 -9.22 -3.71 -8.00
N PRO A 118 -9.22 -2.42 -8.40
CA PRO A 118 -8.00 -1.61 -8.35
C PRO A 118 -7.47 -1.52 -6.92
N VAL A 119 -6.14 -1.55 -6.74
CA VAL A 119 -5.49 -1.40 -5.42
C VAL A 119 -4.60 -0.16 -5.45
N ILE A 120 -4.78 0.72 -4.47
CA ILE A 120 -4.01 1.93 -4.28
C ILE A 120 -3.40 1.89 -2.87
N GLY A 121 -2.10 2.10 -2.75
CA GLY A 121 -1.42 1.93 -1.47
C GLY A 121 -0.47 3.05 -1.10
N THR A 122 -0.22 3.18 0.20
CA THR A 122 0.81 4.03 0.78
C THR A 122 2.05 3.21 1.13
N ILE A 123 3.19 3.85 1.25
CA ILE A 123 4.43 3.21 1.71
C ILE A 123 4.38 2.94 3.22
N GLY A 124 4.81 1.74 3.65
CA GLY A 124 5.01 1.41 5.06
C GLY A 124 6.48 1.53 5.50
N ASN A 125 6.73 1.38 6.79
CA ASN A 125 8.09 1.50 7.32
C ASN A 125 8.99 0.30 6.92
N HIS A 126 8.45 -0.91 6.83
CA HIS A 126 9.18 -2.07 6.32
C HIS A 126 9.55 -1.91 4.84
N ASP A 127 8.70 -1.24 4.06
CA ASP A 127 8.96 -0.92 2.65
C ASP A 127 10.12 0.07 2.46
N MET A 128 10.53 0.80 3.50
CA MET A 128 11.64 1.76 3.45
C MET A 128 12.99 1.13 3.82
N LEU A 129 13.03 -0.12 4.29
CA LEU A 129 14.27 -0.76 4.72
C LEU A 129 15.23 -1.00 3.54
N GLY A 130 16.53 -0.89 3.81
CA GLY A 130 17.57 -1.11 2.80
C GLY A 130 17.43 -0.19 1.59
N ASN A 131 17.19 -0.76 0.41
CA ASN A 131 16.88 -0.03 -0.83
C ASN A 131 15.39 -0.03 -1.18
N GLY A 132 14.54 -0.45 -0.25
CA GLY A 132 13.12 -0.69 -0.44
C GLY A 132 12.35 0.55 -0.87
N ARG A 133 12.65 1.74 -0.28
CA ARG A 133 12.03 3.01 -0.71
C ARG A 133 12.17 3.27 -2.20
N GLY A 134 13.36 3.04 -2.76
CA GLY A 134 13.58 3.20 -4.21
C GLY A 134 12.88 2.13 -5.04
N ILE A 135 12.67 0.93 -4.49
CA ILE A 135 11.92 -0.15 -5.13
C ILE A 135 10.42 0.17 -5.07
N PHE A 136 9.90 0.61 -3.90
CA PHE A 136 8.52 1.07 -3.76
C PHE A 136 8.19 2.14 -4.81
N ASN A 137 9.02 3.17 -4.94
CA ASN A 137 8.79 4.25 -5.90
C ASN A 137 8.75 3.77 -7.36
N ARG A 138 9.45 2.67 -7.69
CA ARG A 138 9.32 2.03 -9.01
C ARG A 138 8.03 1.24 -9.17
N TYR A 139 7.61 0.52 -8.11
CA TYR A 139 6.41 -0.31 -8.14
C TYR A 139 5.14 0.52 -8.11
N PHE A 140 5.07 1.50 -7.20
CA PHE A 140 3.83 2.21 -6.86
C PHE A 140 3.80 3.65 -7.35
N GLY A 141 4.95 4.28 -7.59
CA GLY A 141 5.06 5.69 -7.95
C GLY A 141 5.37 6.59 -6.75
N PRO A 142 4.97 7.87 -6.77
CA PRO A 142 5.22 8.81 -5.69
C PRO A 142 4.64 8.36 -4.35
N GLU A 143 5.31 8.74 -3.26
CA GLU A 143 4.87 8.45 -1.89
C GLU A 143 3.75 9.39 -1.43
N ASP A 144 3.76 10.62 -1.94
CA ASP A 144 2.78 11.67 -1.66
C ASP A 144 2.01 11.98 -2.95
N PHE A 145 0.71 11.74 -2.93
CA PHE A 145 -0.17 12.00 -4.08
C PHE A 145 -1.63 12.10 -3.62
N SER A 146 -2.49 12.57 -4.51
CA SER A 146 -3.93 12.57 -4.29
C SER A 146 -4.69 12.07 -5.51
N PHE A 147 -5.86 11.51 -5.29
CA PHE A 147 -6.77 11.11 -6.35
C PHE A 147 -8.24 11.35 -5.95
N ASN A 148 -9.12 11.31 -6.93
CA ASN A 148 -10.55 11.53 -6.71
C ASN A 148 -11.36 10.29 -7.08
N TYR A 149 -12.41 10.03 -6.31
CA TYR A 149 -13.50 9.14 -6.69
C TYR A 149 -14.84 9.76 -6.27
N GLY A 150 -15.73 9.97 -7.23
CA GLY A 150 -16.96 10.72 -6.99
C GLY A 150 -16.67 12.11 -6.39
N ASN A 151 -17.38 12.45 -5.33
CA ASN A 151 -17.20 13.70 -4.58
C ASN A 151 -16.20 13.59 -3.41
N THR A 152 -15.33 12.57 -3.42
CA THR A 152 -14.31 12.35 -2.40
C THR A 152 -12.90 12.51 -2.99
N THR A 153 -12.04 13.24 -2.31
CA THR A 153 -10.59 13.26 -2.54
C THR A 153 -9.91 12.36 -1.52
N PHE A 154 -9.04 11.49 -2.00
CA PHE A 154 -8.12 10.70 -1.19
C PHE A 154 -6.74 11.34 -1.26
N ILE A 155 -6.15 11.63 -0.10
CA ILE A 155 -4.80 12.19 0.03
C ILE A 155 -3.94 11.11 0.66
N VAL A 156 -2.96 10.62 -0.08
CA VAL A 156 -2.02 9.57 0.33
C VAL A 156 -0.67 10.20 0.58
N PHE A 157 -0.06 9.91 1.72
CA PHE A 157 1.22 10.52 2.08
C PHE A 157 2.09 9.60 2.94
N ASN A 158 3.40 9.80 2.86
CA ASN A 158 4.37 9.10 3.68
C ASN A 158 4.36 9.66 5.12
N SER A 159 4.24 8.78 6.10
CA SER A 159 4.27 9.12 7.54
C SER A 159 5.40 8.41 8.31
N ASN A 160 6.33 7.74 7.61
CA ASN A 160 7.38 6.90 8.19
C ASN A 160 8.57 7.75 8.67
N SER A 161 8.35 8.56 9.71
CA SER A 161 9.32 9.53 10.20
C SER A 161 10.57 8.87 10.82
N ARG A 162 10.39 7.72 11.48
CA ARG A 162 11.47 6.97 12.12
C ARG A 162 12.54 6.50 11.12
N GLU A 163 12.13 6.07 9.94
CA GLU A 163 12.97 5.52 8.87
C GLU A 163 13.90 6.58 8.25
N VAL A 164 13.60 7.86 8.50
CA VAL A 164 14.46 9.01 8.17
C VAL A 164 15.04 9.68 9.42
N ALA A 165 15.11 8.96 10.53
CA ALA A 165 15.66 9.43 11.80
C ALA A 165 15.03 10.75 12.31
N PHE A 166 13.72 10.94 12.04
CA PHE A 166 12.96 12.14 12.44
C PHE A 166 13.60 13.44 11.94
N ASP A 167 14.07 13.45 10.69
CA ASP A 167 14.77 14.58 10.07
C ASP A 167 13.88 15.82 9.80
N GLY A 168 12.59 15.72 10.15
CA GLY A 168 11.61 16.79 9.98
C GLY A 168 11.01 16.88 8.57
N ASN A 169 11.36 16.01 7.63
CA ASN A 169 10.81 16.03 6.27
C ASN A 169 9.54 15.16 6.11
N ILE A 170 9.37 14.13 6.93
CA ILE A 170 8.24 13.19 6.88
C ILE A 170 7.41 13.28 8.17
N PRO A 171 6.06 13.42 8.07
CA PRO A 171 5.32 13.77 6.85
C PRO A 171 5.60 15.22 6.40
N ASP A 172 5.44 15.47 5.09
CA ASP A 172 5.48 16.84 4.55
C ASP A 172 4.16 17.56 4.82
N LEU A 173 4.09 18.29 5.94
CA LEU A 173 2.88 19.00 6.35
C LEU A 173 2.54 20.19 5.45
N ASP A 174 3.49 20.81 4.78
CA ASP A 174 3.24 21.92 3.87
C ASP A 174 2.59 21.41 2.58
N TRP A 175 3.06 20.29 2.07
CA TRP A 175 2.42 19.59 0.96
C TRP A 175 1.01 19.11 1.35
N LEU A 176 0.88 18.44 2.50
CA LEU A 176 -0.41 17.93 3.01
C LEU A 176 -1.44 19.05 3.14
N LYS A 177 -1.05 20.20 3.70
CA LYS A 177 -1.88 21.39 3.82
C LYS A 177 -2.32 21.91 2.44
N THR A 178 -1.39 21.96 1.49
CA THR A 178 -1.66 22.43 0.13
C THR A 178 -2.66 21.52 -0.58
N GLU A 179 -2.50 20.19 -0.49
CA GLU A 179 -3.41 19.22 -1.08
C GLU A 179 -4.79 19.25 -0.40
N THR A 180 -4.82 19.39 0.93
CA THR A 180 -6.09 19.56 1.68
C THR A 180 -6.84 20.79 1.20
N GLN A 181 -6.15 21.92 0.98
CA GLN A 181 -6.78 23.14 0.45
C GLN A 181 -7.29 22.97 -1.00
N ARG A 182 -6.56 22.25 -1.85
CA ARG A 182 -7.02 21.91 -3.20
C ARG A 182 -8.28 21.05 -3.19
N ALA A 183 -8.36 20.11 -2.24
CA ALA A 183 -9.50 19.22 -2.03
C ALA A 183 -10.73 19.91 -1.45
N ALA A 184 -10.65 21.18 -0.99
CA ALA A 184 -11.73 21.90 -0.32
C ALA A 184 -13.03 22.02 -1.14
N LYS A 185 -12.96 21.84 -2.48
CA LYS A 185 -14.13 21.86 -3.38
C LYS A 185 -14.92 20.55 -3.40
N LYS A 186 -14.35 19.46 -2.87
CA LYS A 186 -15.00 18.15 -2.77
C LYS A 186 -15.83 18.06 -1.47
N LYS A 187 -16.79 17.16 -1.44
CA LYS A 187 -17.63 16.95 -0.24
C LYS A 187 -16.84 16.26 0.89
N ASN A 188 -15.91 15.38 0.52
CA ASN A 188 -15.17 14.59 1.49
C ASN A 188 -13.67 14.59 1.15
N ILE A 189 -12.86 14.58 2.20
CA ILE A 189 -11.44 14.28 2.15
C ILE A 189 -11.19 13.10 3.08
N ILE A 190 -10.52 12.07 2.55
CA ILE A 190 -10.06 10.90 3.30
C ILE A 190 -8.54 10.84 3.15
N TYR A 191 -7.85 10.65 4.26
CA TYR A 191 -6.40 10.59 4.31
C TYR A 191 -5.94 9.14 4.46
N LEU A 192 -4.82 8.78 3.84
CA LEU A 192 -4.18 7.48 3.97
C LEU A 192 -2.69 7.66 4.19
N SER A 193 -2.18 7.13 5.28
CA SER A 193 -0.75 6.97 5.55
C SER A 193 -0.52 5.74 6.42
N HIS A 194 0.72 5.29 6.55
CA HIS A 194 0.97 4.03 7.26
C HIS A 194 0.98 4.22 8.78
N ILE A 195 1.79 5.13 9.31
CA ILE A 195 1.97 5.34 10.74
C ILE A 195 0.99 6.40 11.24
N ALA A 196 0.18 6.04 12.24
CA ALA A 196 -0.74 6.96 12.89
C ALA A 196 -0.01 8.01 13.74
N PRO A 197 -0.51 9.25 13.87
CA PRO A 197 0.20 10.33 14.56
C PRO A 197 0.35 10.13 16.07
N ILE A 198 -0.35 9.18 16.67
CA ILE A 198 -0.18 8.80 18.09
C ILE A 198 0.97 7.79 18.30
N SER A 199 1.51 7.18 17.23
CA SER A 199 2.62 6.24 17.33
C SER A 199 3.93 6.96 17.68
N LEU A 200 4.78 6.31 18.48
CA LEU A 200 6.15 6.80 18.75
C LEU A 200 7.07 6.73 17.53
N ASP A 201 6.67 6.03 16.48
CA ASP A 201 7.39 5.95 15.20
C ASP A 201 7.01 7.11 14.25
N PHE A 202 6.01 7.92 14.62
CA PHE A 202 5.65 9.17 13.98
C PHE A 202 6.41 10.35 14.63
N ASP A 203 6.78 11.37 13.85
CA ASP A 203 7.41 12.58 14.40
C ASP A 203 6.41 13.34 15.30
N GLN A 204 6.61 13.23 16.61
CA GLN A 204 5.70 13.81 17.60
C GLN A 204 5.61 15.34 17.53
N THR A 205 6.61 16.01 16.93
CA THR A 205 6.55 17.48 16.71
C THR A 205 5.51 17.85 15.63
N LYS A 206 5.13 16.89 14.78
CA LYS A 206 4.16 17.04 13.70
C LYS A 206 2.77 16.47 14.02
N ALA A 207 2.63 15.69 15.10
CA ALA A 207 1.39 14.99 15.44
C ALA A 207 0.23 15.98 15.69
N GLU A 208 0.40 16.90 16.63
CA GLU A 208 -0.64 17.91 16.93
C GLU A 208 -0.90 18.88 15.75
N PRO A 209 0.12 19.42 15.04
CA PRO A 209 -0.11 20.21 13.82
C PRO A 209 -0.90 19.46 12.75
N MET A 210 -0.62 18.18 12.51
CA MET A 210 -1.39 17.35 11.59
C MET A 210 -2.83 17.15 12.08
N ALA A 211 -3.04 16.73 13.33
CA ALA A 211 -4.35 16.52 13.89
C ALA A 211 -5.23 17.79 13.77
N ARG A 212 -4.66 18.94 14.10
CA ARG A 212 -5.33 20.24 13.94
C ARG A 212 -5.69 20.54 12.49
N LEU A 213 -4.81 20.27 11.53
CA LEU A 213 -5.11 20.44 10.10
C LEU A 213 -6.31 19.59 9.69
N LEU A 214 -6.34 18.32 10.10
CA LEU A 214 -7.37 17.37 9.72
C LEU A 214 -8.73 17.76 10.39
N SER A 215 -8.75 17.99 11.69
CA SER A 215 -9.98 18.23 12.44
C SER A 215 -10.61 19.59 12.15
N THR A 216 -9.83 20.62 11.83
CA THR A 216 -10.36 21.95 11.50
C THR A 216 -10.79 22.10 10.03
N THR A 217 -10.46 21.14 9.18
CA THR A 217 -10.89 21.16 7.78
C THR A 217 -12.32 20.60 7.65
N ALA A 218 -13.26 21.45 7.27
CA ALA A 218 -14.71 21.18 7.35
C ALA A 218 -15.19 19.94 6.57
N ASN A 219 -14.48 19.56 5.52
CA ASN A 219 -14.79 18.39 4.69
C ASN A 219 -13.84 17.19 4.89
N SER A 220 -12.93 17.25 5.84
CA SER A 220 -12.19 16.09 6.32
C SER A 220 -13.13 15.10 7.01
N ARG A 221 -12.96 13.79 6.72
CA ARG A 221 -13.87 12.77 7.22
C ARG A 221 -13.18 11.63 7.97
N LEU A 222 -11.98 11.24 7.56
CA LEU A 222 -11.32 10.08 8.11
C LEU A 222 -9.82 10.12 7.79
N SER A 223 -8.98 9.69 8.74
CA SER A 223 -7.57 9.36 8.51
C SER A 223 -7.37 7.85 8.71
N ILE A 224 -6.80 7.19 7.70
CA ILE A 224 -6.62 5.73 7.64
C ILE A 224 -5.14 5.41 7.81
N HIS A 225 -4.83 4.41 8.64
CA HIS A 225 -3.49 3.96 8.98
C HIS A 225 -3.40 2.44 9.03
N GLY A 226 -2.17 1.91 9.07
CA GLY A 226 -1.80 0.52 9.36
C GLY A 226 -0.91 0.43 10.59
N HIS A 227 0.23 -0.29 10.48
CA HIS A 227 1.36 -0.34 11.40
C HIS A 227 1.10 -1.05 12.74
N SER A 228 0.03 -0.75 13.46
CA SER A 228 -0.21 -1.35 14.79
C SER A 228 -0.77 -2.77 14.73
N HIS A 229 -1.04 -3.29 13.55
CA HIS A 229 -1.56 -4.63 13.29
C HIS A 229 -2.91 -4.94 13.96
N SER A 230 -3.61 -3.94 14.47
CA SER A 230 -4.88 -4.13 15.19
C SER A 230 -5.91 -3.13 14.71
N PHE A 231 -7.15 -3.59 14.55
CA PHE A 231 -8.27 -2.70 14.24
C PHE A 231 -8.49 -1.73 15.38
N ASP A 232 -8.55 -0.44 15.05
CA ASP A 232 -9.00 0.64 15.93
C ASP A 232 -9.74 1.69 15.09
N TYR A 233 -10.90 2.10 15.57
CA TYR A 233 -11.68 3.17 14.97
C TYR A 233 -12.16 4.10 16.08
N SER A 234 -11.42 5.17 16.31
CA SER A 234 -11.64 6.08 17.44
C SER A 234 -11.12 7.50 17.16
N GLU A 235 -11.35 8.40 18.08
CA GLU A 235 -10.74 9.73 18.11
C GLU A 235 -9.41 9.67 18.88
N PHE A 236 -8.32 10.12 18.28
CA PHE A 236 -7.00 10.05 18.92
C PHE A 236 -6.64 11.31 19.71
N PHE A 237 -7.26 12.44 19.42
CA PHE A 237 -6.91 13.75 19.98
C PHE A 237 -8.08 14.47 20.67
N ASP A 238 -9.17 13.80 20.98
CA ASP A 238 -10.37 14.35 21.59
C ASP A 238 -10.90 15.61 20.86
N ASP A 239 -10.76 15.63 19.53
CA ASP A 239 -11.08 16.77 18.66
C ASP A 239 -12.27 16.53 17.71
N GLY A 240 -12.96 15.41 17.89
CA GLY A 240 -14.11 14.99 17.08
C GLY A 240 -13.72 14.41 15.71
N PHE A 241 -12.43 14.28 15.39
CA PHE A 241 -11.99 13.75 14.11
C PHE A 241 -11.65 12.25 14.21
N PRO A 242 -12.24 11.39 13.35
CA PRO A 242 -12.05 9.95 13.44
C PRO A 242 -10.76 9.50 12.76
N TYR A 243 -10.09 8.54 13.41
CA TYR A 243 -8.96 7.80 12.90
C TYR A 243 -9.29 6.32 12.81
N LEU A 244 -8.78 5.68 11.79
CA LEU A 244 -8.94 4.25 11.55
C LEU A 244 -7.55 3.61 11.41
N VAL A 245 -7.25 2.62 12.22
CA VAL A 245 -6.12 1.73 12.02
C VAL A 245 -6.63 0.39 11.50
N ALA A 246 -6.13 -0.02 10.35
CA ALA A 246 -6.46 -1.29 9.74
C ALA A 246 -5.68 -2.43 10.41
N PRO A 247 -6.29 -3.62 10.58
CA PRO A 247 -5.60 -4.78 11.09
C PRO A 247 -4.60 -5.33 10.07
N THR A 248 -3.56 -6.04 10.55
CA THR A 248 -2.71 -6.84 9.65
C THR A 248 -3.52 -7.95 8.98
N LEU A 249 -3.20 -8.24 7.74
CA LEU A 249 -3.86 -9.31 6.99
C LEU A 249 -3.64 -10.71 7.60
N LEU A 250 -2.59 -10.90 8.42
CA LEU A 250 -2.35 -12.13 9.21
C LEU A 250 -3.54 -12.53 10.11
N LYS A 251 -4.38 -11.56 10.48
CA LYS A 251 -5.60 -11.81 11.29
C LYS A 251 -6.79 -12.27 10.45
N ARG A 252 -6.64 -12.42 9.14
CA ARG A 252 -7.72 -12.71 8.19
C ARG A 252 -8.90 -11.75 8.33
N SER A 253 -8.58 -10.49 8.59
CA SER A 253 -9.56 -9.41 8.65
C SER A 253 -9.16 -8.27 7.71
N TYR A 254 -10.16 -7.54 7.29
CA TYR A 254 -10.05 -6.34 6.47
C TYR A 254 -11.14 -5.36 6.86
N VAL A 255 -11.04 -4.12 6.44
CA VAL A 255 -12.06 -3.13 6.76
C VAL A 255 -12.84 -2.76 5.50
N LYS A 256 -14.15 -2.60 5.65
CA LYS A 256 -15.03 -2.01 4.64
C LYS A 256 -15.48 -0.64 5.11
N VAL A 257 -15.30 0.36 4.25
CA VAL A 257 -15.82 1.71 4.46
C VAL A 257 -16.87 2.00 3.41
N ASN A 258 -18.05 2.43 3.86
CA ASN A 258 -19.10 2.91 2.98
C ASN A 258 -19.16 4.44 3.08
N VAL A 259 -19.19 5.11 1.95
CA VAL A 259 -19.34 6.56 1.81
C VAL A 259 -20.75 6.84 1.27
N ALA A 260 -21.54 7.58 2.04
CA ALA A 260 -22.88 8.00 1.63
C ALA A 260 -23.05 9.49 1.92
N ASP A 261 -22.97 10.31 0.88
CA ASP A 261 -22.89 11.76 0.95
C ASP A 261 -21.70 12.23 1.83
N THR A 262 -21.93 12.73 3.03
CA THR A 262 -20.91 13.15 4.01
C THR A 262 -20.74 12.18 5.17
N THR A 263 -21.48 11.08 5.16
CA THR A 263 -21.46 10.07 6.21
C THR A 263 -20.56 8.89 5.80
N LEU A 264 -19.79 8.41 6.77
CA LEU A 264 -18.96 7.22 6.63
C LEU A 264 -19.46 6.16 7.63
N THR A 265 -19.49 4.90 7.19
CA THR A 265 -19.61 3.76 8.10
C THR A 265 -18.40 2.86 7.92
N VAL A 266 -17.84 2.39 9.03
CA VAL A 266 -16.63 1.58 9.08
C VAL A 266 -16.97 0.25 9.71
N GLU A 267 -16.57 -0.85 9.09
CA GLU A 267 -16.85 -2.21 9.53
C GLU A 267 -15.62 -3.09 9.35
N GLU A 268 -15.16 -3.76 10.42
CA GLU A 268 -14.17 -4.83 10.34
C GLU A 268 -14.86 -6.12 9.90
N LEU A 269 -14.32 -6.77 8.88
CA LEU A 269 -14.85 -8.02 8.28
C LEU A 269 -13.76 -9.09 8.28
N PHE A 270 -14.18 -10.36 8.29
CA PHE A 270 -13.31 -11.54 8.35
C PHE A 270 -13.57 -12.47 7.15
N TYR A 271 -12.53 -13.25 6.74
CA TYR A 271 -12.61 -14.18 5.59
C TYR A 271 -11.87 -15.50 5.86
#